data_e852205695c616a215942b7ea48583e8
#
_entry.id   e852205695c616a215942b7ea48583e8
#
_cell.length_a   1.000
_cell.length_b   1.000
_cell.length_c   1.000
_cell.angle_alpha   90.00
_cell.angle_beta   90.00
_cell.angle_gamma   90.00
#
_symmetry.space_group_name_H-M   'P 1'
#
loop_
_entity.id
_entity.type
_entity.pdbx_description
1 polymer ?
#
loop_
_entity_poly.entity_id
_entity_poly.type
_entity_poly.pdbx_seq_one_letter_code
_entity_poly.pdbx_strand_id
1 'polypeptide(L)'
;FMNISTHRQGLRVIVLYPAEALNSASANALLKTLEEPPPNTLFLLVSHNIDRLLPTILSRCRKLALPMPSQQQSLTWLQSQGVKNAEDWLSEFGGAPLAALAMSQMESRELMDDFLRQLAHPSIETALQAAERLQKVPVVDIVTCLQRWLYDVFSSKLSGTIRYYPRYKKELFSLAQRVDTSKLLNIIKATNDRRAIAEHPLSAKLFTEDMMLDYSALFS
;
A
#
# COMPACT_ATOMS: atom_id res chain seq x y z
N PHE A 1 -8.99 30.92 5.94
CA PHE A 1 -9.71 29.96 6.79
C PHE A 1 -9.22 30.01 8.24
N MET A 2 -7.93 30.07 8.49
CA MET A 2 -7.35 30.02 9.86
C MET A 2 -7.53 31.31 10.66
N ASN A 3 -7.84 32.42 10.05
CA ASN A 3 -8.04 33.73 10.68
C ASN A 3 -9.48 34.05 11.11
N ILE A 4 -10.42 33.12 10.92
CA ILE A 4 -11.81 33.32 11.33
C ILE A 4 -11.90 33.03 12.83
N SER A 5 -12.33 34.01 13.62
CA SER A 5 -12.58 33.84 15.05
C SER A 5 -13.72 32.84 15.27
N THR A 6 -13.56 31.91 16.19
CA THR A 6 -14.65 31.03 16.60
C THR A 6 -15.60 31.77 17.54
N HIS A 7 -16.89 31.70 17.26
CA HIS A 7 -17.94 32.21 18.18
C HIS A 7 -18.05 31.41 19.50
N ARG A 8 -17.36 30.26 19.59
CA ARG A 8 -17.30 29.44 20.81
C ARG A 8 -15.93 29.61 21.47
N GLN A 9 -15.94 29.95 22.75
CA GLN A 9 -14.74 29.92 23.58
C GLN A 9 -14.33 28.47 23.77
N GLY A 10 -13.15 28.06 23.24
CA GLY A 10 -12.68 26.68 23.34
C GLY A 10 -11.42 26.43 22.51
N LEU A 11 -10.88 25.21 22.65
CA LEU A 11 -9.74 24.75 21.87
C LEU A 11 -10.16 24.55 20.40
N ARG A 12 -9.46 25.21 19.48
CA ARG A 12 -9.57 24.97 18.04
C ARG A 12 -8.61 23.85 17.65
N VAL A 13 -9.13 22.79 17.04
CA VAL A 13 -8.30 21.71 16.51
C VAL A 13 -8.32 21.74 14.98
N ILE A 14 -7.14 21.81 14.39
CA ILE A 14 -6.94 21.78 12.92
C ILE A 14 -6.23 20.49 12.60
N VAL A 15 -6.90 19.64 11.79
CA VAL A 15 -6.35 18.35 11.34
C VAL A 15 -5.95 18.48 9.87
N LEU A 16 -4.70 18.17 9.55
CA LEU A 16 -4.17 18.07 8.20
C LEU A 16 -3.83 16.61 7.91
N TYR A 17 -4.52 16.02 6.93
CA TYR A 17 -4.41 14.62 6.56
C TYR A 17 -4.66 14.39 5.06
N PRO A 18 -3.79 13.71 4.35
CA PRO A 18 -2.43 13.37 4.76
C PRO A 18 -1.50 14.59 4.64
N ALA A 19 -0.65 14.81 5.65
CA ALA A 19 0.20 16.01 5.69
C ALA A 19 1.29 16.02 4.61
N GLU A 20 1.75 14.87 4.15
CA GLU A 20 2.68 14.71 3.04
C GLU A 20 2.11 15.07 1.65
N ALA A 21 0.80 15.28 1.54
CA ALA A 21 0.17 15.79 0.31
C ALA A 21 0.32 17.31 0.13
N LEU A 22 0.79 18.01 1.16
CA LEU A 22 1.10 19.43 1.04
C LEU A 22 2.22 19.65 0.02
N ASN A 23 1.97 20.47 -1.00
CA ASN A 23 3.04 20.94 -1.86
C ASN A 23 3.93 21.94 -1.11
N SER A 24 5.12 22.22 -1.67
CA SER A 24 6.12 23.09 -1.02
C SER A 24 5.57 24.49 -0.71
N ALA A 25 4.73 25.06 -1.58
CA ALA A 25 4.15 26.39 -1.36
C ALA A 25 3.17 26.39 -0.18
N SER A 26 2.26 25.40 -0.11
CA SER A 26 1.30 25.24 1.00
C SER A 26 2.00 24.92 2.33
N ALA A 27 3.04 24.08 2.27
CA ALA A 27 3.83 23.74 3.45
C ALA A 27 4.57 24.99 4.00
N ASN A 28 5.18 25.80 3.13
CA ASN A 28 5.86 27.04 3.53
C ASN A 28 4.88 28.09 4.07
N ALA A 29 3.68 28.20 3.49
CA ALA A 29 2.63 29.09 4.02
C ALA A 29 2.17 28.69 5.44
N LEU A 30 2.23 27.40 5.79
CA LEU A 30 1.87 26.89 7.09
C LEU A 30 2.91 27.20 8.19
N LEU A 31 4.20 27.37 7.81
CA LEU A 31 5.32 27.52 8.76
C LEU A 31 5.10 28.66 9.75
N LYS A 32 4.69 29.85 9.28
CA LYS A 32 4.41 31.00 10.14
C LYS A 32 3.34 30.67 11.20
N THR A 33 2.30 29.96 10.81
CA THR A 33 1.22 29.61 11.71
C THR A 33 1.61 28.50 12.68
N LEU A 34 2.56 27.64 12.31
CA LEU A 34 3.12 26.63 13.23
C LEU A 34 4.10 27.25 14.24
N GLU A 35 4.82 28.32 13.86
CA GLU A 35 5.71 29.04 14.75
C GLU A 35 4.93 29.86 15.79
N GLU A 36 3.90 30.57 15.34
CA GLU A 36 3.08 31.45 16.17
C GLU A 36 1.59 31.04 16.01
N PRO A 37 1.18 29.92 16.60
CA PRO A 37 -0.19 29.46 16.47
C PRO A 37 -1.15 30.44 17.14
N PRO A 38 -2.33 30.69 16.57
CA PRO A 38 -3.38 31.50 17.21
C PRO A 38 -3.71 30.94 18.59
N PRO A 39 -4.11 31.81 19.54
CA PRO A 39 -4.49 31.35 20.87
C PRO A 39 -5.52 30.21 20.84
N ASN A 40 -5.38 29.26 21.75
CA ASN A 40 -6.26 28.09 21.86
C ASN A 40 -6.36 27.27 20.54
N THR A 41 -5.28 27.15 19.77
CA THR A 41 -5.25 26.36 18.53
C THR A 41 -4.26 25.21 18.67
N LEU A 42 -4.74 23.98 18.33
CA LEU A 42 -3.94 22.77 18.23
C LEU A 42 -3.90 22.32 16.78
N PHE A 43 -2.70 22.10 16.24
CA PHE A 43 -2.48 21.49 14.92
C PHE A 43 -2.17 20.02 15.09
N LEU A 44 -2.90 19.15 14.37
CA LEU A 44 -2.64 17.74 14.26
C LEU A 44 -2.27 17.43 12.78
N LEU A 45 -0.98 17.23 12.55
CA LEU A 45 -0.47 16.83 11.23
C LEU A 45 -0.34 15.31 11.22
N VAL A 46 -1.20 14.65 10.47
CA VAL A 46 -1.22 13.19 10.36
C VAL A 46 -0.53 12.80 9.05
N SER A 47 0.51 11.98 9.13
CA SER A 47 1.30 11.52 7.99
C SER A 47 1.55 10.02 8.05
N HIS A 48 1.47 9.34 6.90
CA HIS A 48 1.87 7.94 6.74
C HIS A 48 3.36 7.80 6.43
N ASN A 49 3.98 8.86 5.90
CA ASN A 49 5.39 8.87 5.54
C ASN A 49 6.05 10.16 6.01
N ILE A 50 6.67 10.08 7.18
CA ILE A 50 7.29 11.23 7.82
C ILE A 50 8.47 11.80 7.00
N ASP A 51 9.15 10.96 6.21
CA ASP A 51 10.32 11.35 5.40
C ASP A 51 9.92 12.21 4.18
N ARG A 52 8.63 12.24 3.83
CA ARG A 52 8.09 13.13 2.79
C ARG A 52 7.71 14.52 3.30
N LEU A 53 7.70 14.72 4.61
CA LEU A 53 7.44 16.04 5.20
C LEU A 53 8.69 16.91 5.16
N LEU A 54 8.50 18.21 4.93
CA LEU A 54 9.62 19.15 4.99
C LEU A 54 10.27 19.15 6.38
N PRO A 55 11.61 19.12 6.48
CA PRO A 55 12.32 19.20 7.75
C PRO A 55 11.92 20.41 8.59
N THR A 56 11.57 21.52 7.93
CA THR A 56 11.09 22.74 8.55
C THR A 56 9.75 22.59 9.27
N ILE A 57 8.85 21.74 8.78
CA ILE A 57 7.61 21.37 9.48
C ILE A 57 7.94 20.47 10.66
N LEU A 58 8.78 19.44 10.43
CA LEU A 58 9.14 18.47 11.47
C LEU A 58 9.82 19.11 12.67
N SER A 59 10.62 20.15 12.47
CA SER A 59 11.31 20.86 13.56
C SER A 59 10.36 21.67 14.45
N ARG A 60 9.15 22.00 13.99
CA ARG A 60 8.13 22.78 14.70
C ARG A 60 7.01 21.94 15.29
N CYS A 61 7.04 20.63 15.05
CA CYS A 61 6.02 19.71 15.54
C CYS A 61 6.59 18.72 16.55
N ARG A 62 5.81 18.40 17.57
CA ARG A 62 6.11 17.26 18.43
C ARG A 62 5.68 15.98 17.72
N LYS A 63 6.62 15.05 17.54
CA LYS A 63 6.34 13.76 16.89
C LYS A 63 5.66 12.81 17.88
N LEU A 64 4.54 12.23 17.45
CA LEU A 64 3.85 11.16 18.15
C LEU A 64 3.76 9.96 17.24
N ALA A 65 4.55 8.93 17.52
CA ALA A 65 4.48 7.68 16.78
C ALA A 65 3.25 6.87 17.24
N LEU A 66 2.43 6.44 16.28
CA LEU A 66 1.34 5.51 16.52
C LEU A 66 1.81 4.11 16.07
N PRO A 67 2.15 3.22 17.01
CA PRO A 67 2.62 1.89 16.66
C PRO A 67 1.50 1.06 16.06
N MET A 68 1.87 0.11 15.19
CA MET A 68 0.94 -0.91 14.73
C MET A 68 0.45 -1.73 15.93
N PRO A 69 -0.84 -2.08 15.98
CA PRO A 69 -1.34 -2.98 17.01
C PRO A 69 -0.67 -4.35 16.88
N SER A 70 -0.61 -5.12 17.99
CA SER A 70 -0.09 -6.48 17.92
C SER A 70 -0.92 -7.36 17.00
N GLN A 71 -0.30 -8.42 16.44
CA GLN A 71 -1.00 -9.37 15.59
C GLN A 71 -2.26 -9.93 16.28
N GLN A 72 -2.14 -10.31 17.55
CA GLN A 72 -3.26 -10.85 18.31
C GLN A 72 -4.41 -9.85 18.46
N GLN A 73 -4.11 -8.59 18.78
CA GLN A 73 -5.14 -7.54 18.89
C GLN A 73 -5.83 -7.31 17.54
N SER A 74 -5.05 -7.26 16.45
CA SER A 74 -5.56 -7.06 15.10
C SER A 74 -6.48 -8.21 14.67
N LEU A 75 -6.08 -9.46 14.93
CA LEU A 75 -6.88 -10.64 14.62
C LEU A 75 -8.19 -10.67 15.41
N THR A 76 -8.13 -10.47 16.74
CA THR A 76 -9.33 -10.43 17.59
C THR A 76 -10.31 -9.36 17.10
N TRP A 77 -9.78 -8.18 16.75
CA TRP A 77 -10.61 -7.09 16.24
C TRP A 77 -11.23 -7.42 14.88
N LEU A 78 -10.47 -7.92 13.90
CA LEU A 78 -10.99 -8.32 12.59
C LEU A 78 -12.07 -9.40 12.70
N GLN A 79 -11.89 -10.38 13.58
CA GLN A 79 -12.88 -11.41 13.87
C GLN A 79 -14.16 -10.81 14.44
N SER A 80 -14.05 -9.81 15.35
CA SER A 80 -15.21 -9.10 15.90
C SER A 80 -15.96 -8.30 14.84
N GLN A 81 -15.29 -7.87 13.76
CA GLN A 81 -15.89 -7.25 12.59
C GLN A 81 -16.49 -8.24 11.57
N GLY A 82 -16.45 -9.55 11.87
CA GLY A 82 -17.01 -10.60 11.00
C GLY A 82 -16.11 -10.96 9.80
N VAL A 83 -14.84 -10.56 9.80
CA VAL A 83 -13.91 -10.89 8.70
C VAL A 83 -13.53 -12.36 8.76
N LYS A 84 -13.91 -13.12 7.73
CA LYS A 84 -13.48 -14.50 7.55
C LYS A 84 -12.02 -14.54 7.09
N ASN A 85 -11.26 -15.56 7.52
CA ASN A 85 -9.84 -15.73 7.19
C ASN A 85 -9.01 -14.48 7.55
N ALA A 86 -9.25 -13.92 8.75
CA ALA A 86 -8.62 -12.67 9.22
C ALA A 86 -7.08 -12.71 9.19
N GLU A 87 -6.47 -13.90 9.38
CA GLU A 87 -5.01 -14.09 9.30
C GLU A 87 -4.47 -13.80 7.89
N ASP A 88 -5.13 -14.34 6.85
CA ASP A 88 -4.71 -14.12 5.47
C ASP A 88 -4.80 -12.63 5.12
N TRP A 89 -5.91 -11.99 5.50
CA TRP A 89 -6.11 -10.56 5.28
C TRP A 89 -5.07 -9.72 6.02
N LEU A 90 -4.82 -10.03 7.28
CA LEU A 90 -3.86 -9.28 8.06
C LEU A 90 -2.44 -9.41 7.50
N SER A 91 -2.08 -10.62 7.04
CA SER A 91 -0.79 -10.88 6.40
C SER A 91 -0.68 -10.11 5.08
N GLU A 92 -1.68 -10.22 4.21
CA GLU A 92 -1.72 -9.52 2.91
C GLU A 92 -1.55 -8.00 3.06
N PHE A 93 -2.11 -7.41 4.11
CA PHE A 93 -2.00 -5.98 4.38
C PHE A 93 -0.91 -5.61 5.40
N GLY A 94 0.09 -6.49 5.58
CA GLY A 94 1.30 -6.22 6.34
C GLY A 94 1.06 -5.94 7.82
N GLY A 95 -0.04 -6.43 8.38
CA GLY A 95 -0.42 -6.23 9.77
C GLY A 95 -1.37 -5.04 10.01
N ALA A 96 -1.84 -4.34 8.96
CA ALA A 96 -2.74 -3.19 9.05
C ALA A 96 -4.22 -3.62 9.11
N PRO A 97 -4.88 -3.65 10.29
CA PRO A 97 -6.22 -4.23 10.41
C PRO A 97 -7.30 -3.40 9.71
N LEU A 98 -7.19 -2.07 9.70
CA LEU A 98 -8.16 -1.21 9.00
C LEU A 98 -8.12 -1.41 7.48
N ALA A 99 -6.93 -1.53 6.91
CA ALA A 99 -6.77 -1.82 5.48
C ALA A 99 -7.29 -3.22 5.14
N ALA A 100 -6.99 -4.21 5.98
CA ALA A 100 -7.48 -5.57 5.85
C ALA A 100 -9.03 -5.63 5.87
N LEU A 101 -9.68 -4.90 6.80
CA LEU A 101 -11.14 -4.80 6.86
C LEU A 101 -11.71 -4.15 5.59
N ALA A 102 -11.19 -3.00 5.19
CA ALA A 102 -11.67 -2.26 4.02
C ALA A 102 -11.63 -3.14 2.76
N MET A 103 -10.52 -3.82 2.52
CA MET A 103 -10.35 -4.68 1.34
C MET A 103 -11.17 -5.98 1.41
N SER A 104 -11.41 -6.52 2.62
CA SER A 104 -12.26 -7.71 2.79
C SER A 104 -13.72 -7.48 2.38
N GLN A 105 -14.15 -6.22 2.31
CA GLN A 105 -15.50 -5.79 1.98
C GLN A 105 -15.63 -5.26 0.54
N MET A 106 -14.54 -5.19 -0.23
CA MET A 106 -14.59 -4.67 -1.60
C MET A 106 -15.18 -5.68 -2.59
N GLU A 107 -15.96 -5.18 -3.55
CA GLU A 107 -16.53 -5.98 -4.65
C GLU A 107 -15.46 -6.60 -5.56
N SER A 108 -14.30 -5.95 -5.67
CA SER A 108 -13.18 -6.43 -6.50
C SER A 108 -12.40 -7.60 -5.88
N ARG A 109 -12.79 -8.10 -4.72
CA ARG A 109 -12.09 -9.17 -4.00
C ARG A 109 -11.89 -10.43 -4.84
N GLU A 110 -12.95 -10.93 -5.47
CA GLU A 110 -12.88 -12.14 -6.29
C GLU A 110 -11.89 -12.00 -7.45
N LEU A 111 -11.84 -10.80 -8.05
CA LEU A 111 -10.90 -10.49 -9.12
C LEU A 111 -9.44 -10.50 -8.62
N MET A 112 -9.19 -10.01 -7.40
CA MET A 112 -7.85 -10.04 -6.81
C MET A 112 -7.44 -11.45 -6.37
N ASP A 113 -8.37 -12.26 -5.89
CA ASP A 113 -8.10 -13.68 -5.60
C ASP A 113 -7.82 -14.48 -6.89
N ASP A 114 -8.54 -14.20 -7.99
CA ASP A 114 -8.23 -14.76 -9.31
C ASP A 114 -6.86 -14.32 -9.80
N PHE A 115 -6.51 -13.06 -9.59
CA PHE A 115 -5.19 -12.53 -9.96
C PHE A 115 -4.06 -13.25 -9.22
N LEU A 116 -4.20 -13.49 -7.91
CA LEU A 116 -3.22 -14.25 -7.13
C LEU A 116 -3.07 -15.69 -7.65
N ARG A 117 -4.18 -16.34 -8.05
CA ARG A 117 -4.13 -17.66 -8.69
C ARG A 117 -3.35 -17.63 -10.02
N GLN A 118 -3.52 -16.58 -10.82
CA GLN A 118 -2.77 -16.40 -12.07
C GLN A 118 -1.27 -16.15 -11.82
N LEU A 119 -0.92 -15.37 -10.78
CA LEU A 119 0.46 -15.18 -10.37
C LEU A 119 1.13 -16.48 -9.91
N ALA A 120 0.36 -17.39 -9.29
CA ALA A 120 0.86 -18.70 -8.88
C ALA A 120 1.18 -19.64 -10.07
N HIS A 121 0.56 -19.41 -11.23
CA HIS A 121 0.71 -20.22 -12.45
C HIS A 121 1.02 -19.32 -13.66
N PRO A 122 2.21 -18.70 -13.70
CA PRO A 122 2.55 -17.72 -14.74
C PRO A 122 2.64 -18.36 -16.13
N SER A 123 1.95 -17.74 -17.10
CA SER A 123 2.00 -18.04 -18.52
C SER A 123 1.59 -16.81 -19.33
N ILE A 124 1.83 -16.80 -20.63
CA ILE A 124 1.36 -15.73 -21.53
C ILE A 124 -0.17 -15.65 -21.48
N GLU A 125 -0.85 -16.80 -21.48
CA GLU A 125 -2.31 -16.87 -21.43
C GLU A 125 -2.86 -16.24 -20.13
N THR A 126 -2.30 -16.59 -18.95
CA THR A 126 -2.71 -16.01 -17.69
C THR A 126 -2.42 -14.51 -17.61
N ALA A 127 -1.35 -14.02 -18.25
CA ALA A 127 -1.05 -12.60 -18.34
C ALA A 127 -2.13 -11.82 -19.10
N LEU A 128 -2.54 -12.32 -20.26
CA LEU A 128 -3.59 -11.69 -21.08
C LEU A 128 -4.96 -11.75 -20.41
N GLN A 129 -5.30 -12.87 -19.77
CA GLN A 129 -6.53 -13.02 -19.00
C GLN A 129 -6.59 -12.07 -17.81
N ALA A 130 -5.47 -11.87 -17.09
CA ALA A 130 -5.38 -10.92 -15.99
C ALA A 130 -5.67 -9.50 -16.48
N ALA A 131 -5.02 -9.07 -17.57
CA ALA A 131 -5.22 -7.74 -18.13
C ALA A 131 -6.68 -7.47 -18.55
N GLU A 132 -7.36 -8.49 -19.07
CA GLU A 132 -8.77 -8.37 -19.47
C GLU A 132 -9.70 -8.26 -18.27
N ARG A 133 -9.50 -9.09 -17.25
CA ARG A 133 -10.39 -9.14 -16.08
C ARG A 133 -10.22 -7.96 -15.13
N LEU A 134 -8.99 -7.44 -15.00
CA LEU A 134 -8.64 -6.41 -14.02
C LEU A 134 -8.85 -4.97 -14.51
N GLN A 135 -9.44 -4.74 -15.69
CA GLN A 135 -9.61 -3.39 -16.26
C GLN A 135 -10.35 -2.40 -15.36
N LYS A 136 -11.23 -2.91 -14.48
CA LYS A 136 -12.01 -2.07 -13.54
C LYS A 136 -11.35 -1.93 -12.17
N VAL A 137 -10.27 -2.68 -11.90
CA VAL A 137 -9.52 -2.59 -10.66
C VAL A 137 -8.51 -1.44 -10.78
N PRO A 138 -8.36 -0.59 -9.76
CA PRO A 138 -7.33 0.45 -9.78
C PRO A 138 -5.94 -0.16 -10.02
N VAL A 139 -5.22 0.36 -11.01
CA VAL A 139 -3.89 -0.16 -11.40
C VAL A 139 -2.91 -0.14 -10.22
N VAL A 140 -3.05 0.86 -9.36
CA VAL A 140 -2.28 0.98 -8.10
C VAL A 140 -2.40 -0.26 -7.22
N ASP A 141 -3.60 -0.85 -7.12
CA ASP A 141 -3.86 -2.03 -6.30
C ASP A 141 -3.26 -3.28 -6.94
N ILE A 142 -3.34 -3.40 -8.28
CA ILE A 142 -2.74 -4.49 -9.05
C ILE A 142 -1.22 -4.47 -8.89
N VAL A 143 -0.59 -3.31 -9.07
CA VAL A 143 0.87 -3.13 -8.89
C VAL A 143 1.28 -3.47 -7.45
N THR A 144 0.53 -3.00 -6.46
CA THR A 144 0.81 -3.27 -5.05
C THR A 144 0.72 -4.76 -4.72
N CYS A 145 -0.28 -5.45 -5.29
CA CYS A 145 -0.42 -6.90 -5.15
C CYS A 145 0.79 -7.63 -5.74
N LEU A 146 1.21 -7.27 -6.97
CA LEU A 146 2.40 -7.85 -7.59
C LEU A 146 3.68 -7.54 -6.81
N GLN A 147 3.86 -6.33 -6.27
CA GLN A 147 5.00 -5.99 -5.42
C GLN A 147 5.10 -6.91 -4.19
N ARG A 148 3.99 -7.15 -3.50
CA ARG A 148 3.93 -8.05 -2.34
C ARG A 148 4.23 -9.49 -2.73
N TRP A 149 3.69 -9.94 -3.88
CA TRP A 149 3.95 -11.26 -4.43
C TRP A 149 5.43 -11.47 -4.75
N LEU A 150 6.04 -10.54 -5.48
CA LEU A 150 7.46 -10.57 -5.82
C LEU A 150 8.36 -10.51 -4.58
N TYR A 151 7.95 -9.73 -3.57
CA TYR A 151 8.63 -9.73 -2.27
C TYR A 151 8.62 -11.13 -1.64
N ASP A 152 7.49 -11.82 -1.63
CA ASP A 152 7.38 -13.16 -1.05
C ASP A 152 8.15 -14.20 -1.86
N VAL A 153 8.19 -14.12 -3.20
CA VAL A 153 9.06 -14.96 -4.05
C VAL A 153 10.53 -14.72 -3.69
N PHE A 154 10.95 -13.46 -3.56
CA PHE A 154 12.32 -13.10 -3.21
C PHE A 154 12.70 -13.54 -1.79
N SER A 155 11.83 -13.27 -0.81
CA SER A 155 12.03 -13.64 0.58
C SER A 155 12.05 -15.16 0.77
N SER A 156 11.18 -15.91 0.08
CA SER A 156 11.18 -17.37 0.12
C SER A 156 12.47 -17.96 -0.46
N LYS A 157 13.05 -17.32 -1.51
CA LYS A 157 14.32 -17.71 -2.11
C LYS A 157 15.52 -17.50 -1.19
N LEU A 158 15.57 -16.38 -0.48
CA LEU A 158 16.71 -16.00 0.35
C LEU A 158 16.67 -16.54 1.77
N SER A 159 15.51 -16.49 2.41
CA SER A 159 15.35 -16.78 3.85
C SER A 159 14.33 -17.86 4.15
N GLY A 160 13.61 -18.37 3.15
CA GLY A 160 12.54 -19.33 3.36
C GLY A 160 11.30 -18.76 4.07
N THR A 161 11.18 -17.43 4.14
CA THR A 161 10.05 -16.77 4.81
C THR A 161 9.02 -16.21 3.81
N ILE A 162 7.77 -16.20 4.22
CA ILE A 162 6.65 -15.61 3.46
C ILE A 162 5.94 -14.64 4.39
N ARG A 163 5.68 -13.43 3.92
CA ARG A 163 5.09 -12.35 4.71
C ARG A 163 3.63 -12.06 4.35
N TYR A 164 3.35 -11.94 3.06
CA TYR A 164 2.06 -11.41 2.59
C TYR A 164 1.06 -12.49 2.21
N TYR A 165 1.53 -13.57 1.57
CA TYR A 165 0.65 -14.62 1.02
C TYR A 165 0.96 -16.02 1.56
N PRO A 166 0.83 -16.26 2.88
CA PRO A 166 1.16 -17.56 3.49
C PRO A 166 0.32 -18.72 2.92
N ARG A 167 -0.91 -18.45 2.44
CA ARG A 167 -1.78 -19.43 1.79
C ARG A 167 -1.23 -19.98 0.47
N TYR A 168 -0.30 -19.26 -0.19
CA TYR A 168 0.38 -19.66 -1.43
C TYR A 168 1.81 -20.15 -1.20
N LYS A 169 2.10 -20.67 0.00
CA LYS A 169 3.44 -21.07 0.40
C LYS A 169 4.11 -22.05 -0.58
N LYS A 170 3.36 -23.07 -1.04
CA LYS A 170 3.88 -24.10 -1.96
C LYS A 170 4.26 -23.51 -3.31
N GLU A 171 3.37 -22.70 -3.87
CA GLU A 171 3.53 -22.05 -5.17
C GLU A 171 4.70 -21.06 -5.14
N LEU A 172 4.79 -20.23 -4.10
CA LEU A 172 5.86 -19.26 -3.90
C LEU A 172 7.24 -19.94 -3.81
N PHE A 173 7.36 -21.04 -3.07
CA PHE A 173 8.61 -21.81 -3.03
C PHE A 173 8.95 -22.43 -4.38
N SER A 174 7.98 -22.97 -5.11
CA SER A 174 8.19 -23.52 -6.45
C SER A 174 8.68 -22.45 -7.43
N LEU A 175 8.04 -21.28 -7.44
CA LEU A 175 8.44 -20.13 -8.26
C LEU A 175 9.85 -19.63 -7.89
N ALA A 176 10.14 -19.53 -6.60
CA ALA A 176 11.45 -19.10 -6.11
C ALA A 176 12.61 -20.01 -6.56
N GLN A 177 12.36 -21.32 -6.71
CA GLN A 177 13.37 -22.27 -7.23
C GLN A 177 13.62 -22.09 -8.74
N ARG A 178 12.59 -21.73 -9.49
CA ARG A 178 12.64 -21.61 -10.96
C ARG A 178 13.24 -20.30 -11.46
N VAL A 179 13.16 -19.23 -10.66
CA VAL A 179 13.56 -17.88 -11.09
C VAL A 179 15.03 -17.61 -10.76
N ASP A 180 15.75 -16.97 -11.69
CA ASP A 180 17.08 -16.40 -11.43
C ASP A 180 16.99 -15.15 -10.56
N THR A 181 17.91 -15.00 -9.60
CA THR A 181 17.90 -13.89 -8.64
C THR A 181 18.08 -12.53 -9.31
N SER A 182 18.93 -12.43 -10.32
CA SER A 182 19.20 -11.17 -11.02
C SER A 182 17.96 -10.74 -11.84
N LYS A 183 17.31 -11.70 -12.52
CA LYS A 183 16.05 -11.43 -13.23
C LYS A 183 14.95 -11.01 -12.27
N LEU A 184 14.85 -11.68 -11.09
CA LEU A 184 13.85 -11.32 -10.07
C LEU A 184 14.08 -9.90 -9.52
N LEU A 185 15.32 -9.51 -9.26
CA LEU A 185 15.63 -8.15 -8.82
C LEU A 185 15.29 -7.10 -9.89
N ASN A 186 15.52 -7.39 -11.17
CA ASN A 186 15.17 -6.50 -12.27
C ASN A 186 13.66 -6.27 -12.37
N ILE A 187 12.85 -7.32 -12.25
CA ILE A 187 11.39 -7.18 -12.29
C ILE A 187 10.84 -6.47 -11.05
N ILE A 188 11.42 -6.71 -9.87
CA ILE A 188 11.07 -5.96 -8.65
C ILE A 188 11.31 -4.47 -8.86
N LYS A 189 12.47 -4.09 -9.42
CA LYS A 189 12.79 -2.70 -9.76
C LYS A 189 11.80 -2.13 -10.76
N ALA A 190 11.58 -2.82 -11.88
CA ALA A 190 10.62 -2.38 -12.91
C ALA A 190 9.21 -2.21 -12.35
N THR A 191 8.76 -3.09 -11.45
CA THR A 191 7.45 -2.99 -10.79
C THR A 191 7.39 -1.78 -9.85
N ASN A 192 8.49 -1.45 -9.15
CA ASN A 192 8.58 -0.25 -8.32
C ASN A 192 8.53 1.04 -9.17
N ASP A 193 9.20 1.05 -10.31
CA ASP A 193 9.16 2.19 -11.25
C ASP A 193 7.75 2.37 -11.81
N ARG A 194 7.06 1.28 -12.17
CA ARG A 194 5.65 1.29 -12.60
C ARG A 194 4.71 1.85 -11.52
N ARG A 195 5.01 1.64 -10.23
CA ARG A 195 4.20 2.16 -9.13
C ARG A 195 4.10 3.69 -9.14
N ALA A 196 5.15 4.39 -9.59
CA ALA A 196 5.17 5.84 -9.66
C ALA A 196 4.17 6.43 -10.68
N ILE A 197 3.83 5.66 -11.73
CA ILE A 197 2.93 6.10 -12.81
C ILE A 197 1.56 5.38 -12.78
N ALA A 198 1.35 4.49 -11.82
CA ALA A 198 0.14 3.67 -11.72
C ALA A 198 -1.14 4.45 -11.37
N GLU A 199 -1.00 5.68 -10.84
CA GLU A 199 -2.16 6.53 -10.49
C GLU A 199 -2.85 7.12 -11.72
N HIS A 200 -2.12 7.30 -12.84
CA HIS A 200 -2.63 7.92 -14.07
C HIS A 200 -2.19 7.15 -15.32
N PRO A 201 -2.55 5.86 -15.45
CA PRO A 201 -2.18 5.08 -16.62
C PRO A 201 -2.98 5.54 -17.84
N LEU A 202 -2.32 5.64 -19.02
CA LEU A 202 -3.00 5.93 -20.30
C LEU A 202 -4.03 4.84 -20.66
N SER A 203 -3.75 3.58 -20.31
CA SER A 203 -4.64 2.44 -20.47
C SER A 203 -4.36 1.43 -19.36
N ALA A 204 -5.35 1.19 -18.49
CA ALA A 204 -5.23 0.21 -17.41
C ALA A 204 -4.98 -1.22 -17.95
N LYS A 205 -5.65 -1.60 -19.06
CA LYS A 205 -5.48 -2.91 -19.70
C LYS A 205 -4.06 -3.11 -20.21
N LEU A 206 -3.57 -2.19 -21.05
CA LEU A 206 -2.23 -2.31 -21.65
C LEU A 206 -1.13 -2.25 -20.57
N PHE A 207 -1.32 -1.43 -19.55
CA PHE A 207 -0.38 -1.35 -18.42
C PHE A 207 -0.28 -2.67 -17.67
N THR A 208 -1.44 -3.29 -17.36
CA THR A 208 -1.49 -4.57 -16.67
C THR A 208 -0.94 -5.69 -17.55
N GLU A 209 -1.26 -5.69 -18.85
CA GLU A 209 -0.77 -6.67 -19.82
C GLU A 209 0.76 -6.65 -19.91
N ASP A 210 1.36 -5.47 -20.13
CA ASP A 210 2.81 -5.30 -20.20
C ASP A 210 3.49 -5.78 -18.92
N MET A 211 2.96 -5.39 -17.76
CA MET A 211 3.49 -5.79 -16.46
C MET A 211 3.40 -7.32 -16.25
N MET A 212 2.32 -7.95 -16.65
CA MET A 212 2.10 -9.38 -16.47
C MET A 212 2.88 -10.23 -17.46
N LEU A 213 3.11 -9.74 -18.68
CA LEU A 213 3.99 -10.38 -19.65
C LEU A 213 5.44 -10.40 -19.15
N ASP A 214 5.94 -9.28 -18.61
CA ASP A 214 7.26 -9.22 -17.99
C ASP A 214 7.39 -10.20 -16.81
N TYR A 215 6.35 -10.31 -15.97
CA TYR A 215 6.32 -11.27 -14.88
C TYR A 215 6.36 -12.72 -15.40
N SER A 216 5.56 -13.04 -16.42
CA SER A 216 5.51 -14.39 -16.99
C SER A 216 6.83 -14.80 -17.64
N ALA A 217 7.54 -13.85 -18.26
CA ALA A 217 8.85 -14.07 -18.87
C ALA A 217 9.95 -14.49 -17.87
N LEU A 218 9.75 -14.30 -16.56
CA LEU A 218 10.67 -14.81 -15.55
C LEU A 218 10.73 -16.35 -15.51
N PHE A 219 9.66 -17.01 -15.93
CA PHE A 219 9.45 -18.45 -15.75
C PHE A 219 9.41 -19.24 -17.09
N SER A 220 9.65 -18.51 -18.18
CA SER A 220 9.74 -19.06 -19.56
C SER A 220 11.10 -19.70 -19.83
#